data_04f491f2270f2c8723ea7a05efe18a91
#
_entry.id   04f491f2270f2c8723ea7a05efe18a91
#
_cell.length_a   1.000
_cell.length_b   1.000
_cell.length_c   1.000
_cell.angle_alpha   90.00
_cell.angle_beta   90.00
_cell.angle_gamma   90.00
#
_symmetry.space_group_name_H-M   'P 1'
#
loop_
_entity.id
_entity.type
_entity.pdbx_description
1 polymer ?
#
loop_
_entity_poly.entity_id
_entity_poly.type
_entity_poly.pdbx_seq_one_letter_code
_entity_poly.pdbx_strand_id
1 'polypeptide(L)'
;VKKSLVVYAVALLALSGCSSAVTDSDRAQGALATTAAAAAPSASPSDDVASPSPSPTPEPEEAEEPEAEAEAETSVRGNLVKDIGEPAGIFNSEDRSTNVIDFTVTSIAPAECTEEYAQPAANGHYLAIQMDVITQPELKDEFSGSFYADAGTWKLIQADGTTFNGMLYGNSYGCLPETAILPQSIGPGETASGTVLLDVPALEGTLVLSYLGEDAWEWVIP
;
A
#
# COMPACT_ATOMS: atom_id res chain seq x y z
N VAL A 1 -33.63 25.71 41.36
CA VAL A 1 -32.81 24.51 41.33
C VAL A 1 -33.72 23.29 41.28
N LYS A 2 -34.03 22.74 40.11
CA LYS A 2 -34.77 21.47 39.98
C LYS A 2 -33.87 20.46 39.31
N LYS A 3 -33.49 19.43 40.06
CA LYS A 3 -32.74 18.26 39.58
C LYS A 3 -33.76 17.32 38.93
N SER A 4 -33.63 17.09 37.60
CA SER A 4 -34.32 16.00 36.89
C SER A 4 -33.45 14.76 36.92
N LEU A 5 -33.98 13.73 37.56
CA LEU A 5 -33.45 12.37 37.50
C LEU A 5 -33.95 11.72 36.20
N VAL A 6 -33.04 11.32 35.33
CA VAL A 6 -33.35 10.47 34.16
C VAL A 6 -32.98 9.03 34.53
N VAL A 7 -34.00 8.19 34.56
CA VAL A 7 -33.90 6.75 34.81
C VAL A 7 -33.70 6.06 33.45
N TYR A 8 -32.57 5.43 33.25
CA TYR A 8 -32.35 4.56 32.09
C TYR A 8 -32.82 3.15 32.41
N ALA A 9 -33.82 2.69 31.67
CA ALA A 9 -34.22 1.29 31.66
C ALA A 9 -33.31 0.48 30.73
N VAL A 10 -32.59 -0.49 31.28
CA VAL A 10 -31.81 -1.47 30.54
C VAL A 10 -32.73 -2.61 30.11
N ALA A 11 -32.94 -2.77 28.80
CA ALA A 11 -33.62 -3.93 28.22
C ALA A 11 -32.60 -5.01 27.88
N LEU A 12 -32.63 -6.12 28.58
CA LEU A 12 -31.88 -7.33 28.27
C LEU A 12 -32.61 -8.14 27.18
N LEU A 13 -32.03 -8.24 25.99
CA LEU A 13 -32.45 -9.17 24.93
C LEU A 13 -31.60 -10.42 25.01
N ALA A 14 -32.21 -11.54 25.38
CA ALA A 14 -31.64 -12.87 25.29
C ALA A 14 -31.71 -13.37 23.85
N LEU A 15 -30.58 -13.66 23.23
CA LEU A 15 -30.49 -14.35 21.93
C LEU A 15 -30.24 -15.84 22.16
N SER A 16 -31.26 -16.62 21.77
CA SER A 16 -31.24 -18.08 21.72
C SER A 16 -30.29 -18.56 20.61
N GLY A 17 -29.40 -19.48 20.93
CA GLY A 17 -28.52 -20.14 20.00
C GLY A 17 -29.24 -21.10 19.05
N CYS A 18 -28.81 -21.15 17.80
CA CYS A 18 -29.02 -22.27 16.89
C CYS A 18 -27.67 -22.90 16.57
N SER A 19 -27.46 -24.10 17.13
CA SER A 19 -26.44 -25.07 16.70
C SER A 19 -26.87 -25.65 15.35
N SER A 20 -26.02 -25.55 14.35
CA SER A 20 -26.14 -26.34 13.11
C SER A 20 -24.98 -27.33 13.02
N ALA A 21 -25.35 -28.60 12.94
CA ALA A 21 -24.49 -29.76 12.90
C ALA A 21 -23.64 -29.82 11.62
N VAL A 22 -22.38 -30.17 11.82
CA VAL A 22 -21.46 -30.59 10.76
C VAL A 22 -21.83 -32.02 10.35
N THR A 23 -22.12 -32.22 9.07
CA THR A 23 -22.16 -33.55 8.46
C THR A 23 -20.85 -33.82 7.75
N ASP A 24 -20.16 -34.80 8.28
CA ASP A 24 -19.05 -35.54 7.72
C ASP A 24 -19.53 -36.33 6.48
N SER A 25 -18.84 -36.24 5.38
CA SER A 25 -19.00 -37.17 4.26
C SER A 25 -17.68 -37.35 3.51
N ASP A 26 -17.02 -38.43 3.95
CA ASP A 26 -16.46 -39.55 3.17
C ASP A 26 -15.69 -39.21 1.85
N ARG A 27 -14.38 -39.34 1.94
CA ARG A 27 -13.52 -40.43 1.43
C ARG A 27 -13.79 -40.88 0.00
N ALA A 28 -12.90 -40.51 -0.91
CA ALA A 28 -12.56 -41.37 -2.05
C ALA A 28 -11.04 -41.31 -2.29
N GLN A 29 -10.39 -42.42 -1.98
CA GLN A 29 -9.05 -42.76 -2.40
C GLN A 29 -9.07 -43.10 -3.89
N GLY A 30 -8.12 -42.55 -4.64
CA GLY A 30 -7.80 -42.98 -6.00
C GLY A 30 -6.28 -43.08 -6.13
N ALA A 31 -5.82 -44.31 -6.13
CA ALA A 31 -4.42 -44.69 -6.17
C ALA A 31 -3.91 -44.87 -7.61
N LEU A 32 -2.60 -44.62 -7.77
CA LEU A 32 -1.64 -45.28 -8.66
C LEU A 32 -1.73 -45.02 -10.19
N ALA A 33 -0.67 -44.42 -10.72
CA ALA A 33 0.07 -45.06 -11.82
C ALA A 33 1.51 -44.50 -11.89
N THR A 34 2.41 -45.38 -11.51
CA THR A 34 3.84 -45.38 -11.77
C THR A 34 4.08 -45.64 -13.26
N THR A 35 4.94 -44.89 -13.91
CA THR A 35 5.70 -45.42 -15.07
C THR A 35 7.07 -44.78 -15.11
N ALA A 36 8.07 -45.63 -14.89
CA ALA A 36 9.49 -45.41 -15.09
C ALA A 36 9.88 -45.73 -16.54
N ALA A 37 10.93 -45.14 -17.02
CA ALA A 37 12.01 -45.64 -17.89
C ALA A 37 12.67 -44.46 -18.60
N ALA A 38 13.90 -44.11 -18.30
CA ALA A 38 15.19 -44.68 -18.71
C ALA A 38 15.58 -44.30 -20.14
N ALA A 39 16.63 -43.53 -20.28
CA ALA A 39 17.88 -43.89 -20.96
C ALA A 39 18.70 -42.63 -21.34
N ALA A 40 19.88 -42.52 -20.85
CA ALA A 40 20.98 -41.78 -21.48
C ALA A 40 21.53 -42.57 -22.68
N PRO A 41 22.24 -41.94 -23.64
CA PRO A 41 23.72 -42.11 -23.62
C PRO A 41 24.48 -40.81 -23.93
N SER A 42 25.49 -40.58 -23.19
CA SER A 42 26.94 -40.56 -23.46
C SER A 42 27.38 -40.19 -24.89
N ALA A 43 28.10 -39.08 -25.03
CA ALA A 43 29.23 -38.89 -25.90
C ALA A 43 30.07 -37.69 -25.44
N SER A 44 31.27 -37.97 -25.02
CA SER A 44 32.46 -37.09 -24.94
C SER A 44 33.31 -37.32 -26.18
N PRO A 45 34.47 -36.64 -26.34
CA PRO A 45 34.84 -35.23 -26.24
C PRO A 45 35.42 -34.72 -27.56
N SER A 46 35.63 -33.41 -27.69
CA SER A 46 36.61 -32.88 -28.61
C SER A 46 37.30 -31.69 -27.97
N ASP A 47 38.55 -31.87 -27.69
CA ASP A 47 39.54 -30.85 -27.37
C ASP A 47 39.66 -29.87 -28.54
N ASP A 48 39.51 -28.59 -28.29
CA ASP A 48 40.09 -27.56 -29.13
C ASP A 48 40.69 -26.47 -28.22
N VAL A 49 42.02 -26.46 -28.21
CA VAL A 49 42.86 -25.54 -27.47
C VAL A 49 42.90 -24.22 -28.24
N ALA A 50 42.16 -23.23 -27.81
CA ALA A 50 42.33 -21.86 -28.27
C ALA A 50 43.05 -21.03 -27.19
N SER A 51 44.19 -20.52 -27.61
CA SER A 51 45.12 -19.60 -26.91
C SER A 51 44.39 -18.40 -26.28
N PRO A 52 44.72 -17.99 -25.04
CA PRO A 52 44.11 -16.81 -24.43
C PRO A 52 44.65 -15.51 -25.04
N SER A 53 43.75 -14.75 -25.64
CA SER A 53 43.98 -13.35 -25.99
C SER A 53 44.00 -12.51 -24.68
N PRO A 54 44.93 -11.52 -24.54
CA PRO A 54 44.97 -10.71 -23.33
C PRO A 54 43.69 -9.87 -23.19
N SER A 55 43.05 -10.05 -22.05
CA SER A 55 41.92 -9.25 -21.59
C SER A 55 42.33 -7.78 -21.42
N PRO A 56 41.56 -6.80 -21.89
CA PRO A 56 41.85 -5.40 -21.58
C PRO A 56 41.70 -5.18 -20.08
N THR A 57 42.68 -4.52 -19.49
CA THR A 57 42.65 -4.00 -18.12
C THR A 57 41.42 -3.11 -17.97
N PRO A 58 40.57 -3.31 -16.96
CA PRO A 58 39.48 -2.36 -16.70
C PRO A 58 40.10 -1.03 -16.28
N GLU A 59 39.72 0.02 -16.99
CA GLU A 59 39.90 1.41 -16.61
C GLU A 59 39.22 1.62 -15.23
N PRO A 60 39.82 2.36 -14.29
CA PRO A 60 39.18 2.59 -13.00
C PRO A 60 37.84 3.33 -13.24
N GLU A 61 36.74 2.69 -12.88
CA GLU A 61 35.45 3.30 -12.80
C GLU A 61 35.58 4.46 -11.80
N GLU A 62 35.44 5.69 -12.32
CA GLU A 62 35.42 6.93 -11.54
C GLU A 62 34.26 6.78 -10.55
N ALA A 63 34.57 6.69 -9.24
CA ALA A 63 33.57 6.59 -8.21
C ALA A 63 32.70 7.85 -8.32
N GLU A 64 31.43 7.66 -8.68
CA GLU A 64 30.43 8.71 -8.57
C GLU A 64 30.45 9.20 -7.13
N GLU A 65 30.80 10.47 -6.95
CA GLU A 65 30.68 11.18 -5.68
C GLU A 65 29.20 11.06 -5.26
N PRO A 66 28.90 10.70 -4.01
CA PRO A 66 27.52 10.63 -3.57
C PRO A 66 26.88 12.00 -3.79
N GLU A 67 25.85 12.05 -4.66
CA GLU A 67 24.99 13.22 -4.81
C GLU A 67 24.56 13.64 -3.39
N ALA A 68 24.86 14.88 -3.02
CA ALA A 68 24.45 15.43 -1.75
C ALA A 68 22.93 15.24 -1.64
N GLU A 69 22.48 14.51 -0.61
CA GLU A 69 21.05 14.37 -0.28
C GLU A 69 20.46 15.77 -0.22
N ALA A 70 19.58 16.09 -1.16
CA ALA A 70 18.85 17.35 -1.14
C ALA A 70 18.06 17.39 0.16
N GLU A 71 18.23 18.44 0.98
CA GLU A 71 17.45 18.62 2.20
C GLU A 71 15.96 18.53 1.84
N ALA A 72 15.23 17.62 2.48
CA ALA A 72 13.83 17.39 2.22
C ALA A 72 13.02 18.69 2.41
N GLU A 73 12.34 19.13 1.34
CA GLU A 73 11.55 20.36 1.38
C GLU A 73 10.37 20.21 2.33
N THR A 74 10.24 21.16 3.26
CA THR A 74 9.15 21.17 4.25
C THR A 74 8.20 22.32 3.93
N SER A 75 6.92 22.03 3.83
CA SER A 75 5.89 23.03 3.58
C SER A 75 5.64 23.96 4.78
N VAL A 76 4.89 25.03 4.57
CA VAL A 76 4.44 25.93 5.65
C VAL A 76 3.57 25.22 6.70
N ARG A 77 3.08 24.02 6.41
CA ARG A 77 2.30 23.15 7.32
C ARG A 77 3.16 22.21 8.13
N GLY A 78 4.46 22.16 7.85
CA GLY A 78 5.40 21.26 8.50
C GLY A 78 5.45 19.85 7.87
N ASN A 79 4.76 19.64 6.75
CA ASN A 79 4.77 18.35 6.05
C ASN A 79 5.95 18.29 5.07
N LEU A 80 6.47 17.09 4.83
CA LEU A 80 7.46 16.85 3.79
C LEU A 80 6.81 16.95 2.40
N VAL A 81 7.28 17.87 1.58
CA VAL A 81 6.81 18.02 0.20
C VAL A 81 7.46 16.93 -0.65
N LYS A 82 6.67 16.29 -1.49
CA LYS A 82 7.10 15.19 -2.36
C LYS A 82 6.65 15.40 -3.79
N ASP A 83 7.53 15.07 -4.71
CA ASP A 83 7.19 14.90 -6.11
C ASP A 83 6.61 13.49 -6.36
N ILE A 84 5.83 13.34 -7.44
CA ILE A 84 5.37 12.04 -7.90
C ILE A 84 6.61 11.22 -8.34
N GLY A 85 6.70 9.99 -7.84
CA GLY A 85 7.86 9.10 -8.04
C GLY A 85 8.96 9.27 -7.00
N GLU A 86 8.88 10.26 -6.11
CA GLU A 86 9.84 10.43 -5.03
C GLU A 86 9.56 9.49 -3.87
N PRO A 87 10.56 8.73 -3.38
CA PRO A 87 10.37 7.82 -2.26
C PRO A 87 10.13 8.56 -0.95
N ALA A 88 9.34 7.94 -0.08
CA ALA A 88 9.07 8.35 1.28
C ALA A 88 9.17 7.14 2.22
N GLY A 89 9.38 7.39 3.51
CA GLY A 89 9.51 6.31 4.47
C GLY A 89 9.03 6.68 5.87
N ILE A 90 8.59 5.68 6.60
CA ILE A 90 8.21 5.78 8.01
C ILE A 90 9.26 5.07 8.83
N PHE A 91 9.87 5.81 9.74
CA PHE A 91 10.91 5.29 10.61
C PHE A 91 10.33 4.48 11.77
N ASN A 92 11.16 3.61 12.35
CA ASN A 92 10.83 2.98 13.62
C ASN A 92 10.57 4.03 14.71
N SER A 93 9.69 3.70 15.65
CA SER A 93 9.24 4.65 16.69
C SER A 93 10.27 4.91 17.79
N GLU A 94 11.26 4.01 17.97
CA GLU A 94 12.19 4.10 19.09
C GLU A 94 13.27 5.18 18.89
N ASP A 95 14.03 5.10 17.82
CA ASP A 95 15.21 5.96 17.59
C ASP A 95 15.22 6.64 16.21
N ARG A 96 14.22 6.35 15.37
CA ARG A 96 14.07 6.87 14.00
C ARG A 96 15.30 6.61 13.11
N SER A 97 16.02 5.51 13.38
CA SER A 97 17.25 5.18 12.67
C SER A 97 17.04 4.36 11.40
N THR A 98 15.91 3.68 11.29
CA THR A 98 15.63 2.73 10.20
C THR A 98 14.20 2.88 9.72
N ASN A 99 14.01 2.96 8.41
CA ASN A 99 12.68 2.86 7.82
C ASN A 99 12.12 1.45 8.05
N VAL A 100 10.89 1.39 8.52
CA VAL A 100 10.12 0.13 8.64
C VAL A 100 9.06 0.02 7.56
N ILE A 101 8.75 1.13 6.89
CA ILE A 101 7.87 1.21 5.73
C ILE A 101 8.50 2.17 4.74
N ASP A 102 8.68 1.72 3.50
CA ASP A 102 9.04 2.56 2.37
C ASP A 102 7.86 2.61 1.40
N PHE A 103 7.55 3.77 0.87
CA PHE A 103 6.47 3.91 -0.11
C PHE A 103 6.76 5.01 -1.13
N THR A 104 6.11 4.89 -2.28
CA THR A 104 6.20 5.87 -3.36
C THR A 104 4.82 6.10 -3.94
N VAL A 105 4.41 7.35 -4.06
CA VAL A 105 3.25 7.74 -4.88
C VAL A 105 3.72 7.86 -6.31
N THR A 106 3.31 6.93 -7.16
CA THR A 106 3.79 6.84 -8.55
C THR A 106 2.89 7.57 -9.54
N SER A 107 1.64 7.86 -9.16
CA SER A 107 0.71 8.65 -9.97
C SER A 107 -0.40 9.23 -9.11
N ILE A 108 -0.88 10.42 -9.49
CA ILE A 108 -2.11 11.05 -9.00
C ILE A 108 -2.88 11.52 -10.23
N ALA A 109 -4.07 10.98 -10.49
CA ALA A 109 -4.85 11.30 -11.68
C ALA A 109 -6.36 11.17 -11.45
N PRO A 110 -7.20 11.90 -12.19
CA PRO A 110 -8.64 11.65 -12.23
C PRO A 110 -8.93 10.20 -12.63
N ALA A 111 -9.98 9.61 -12.06
CA ALA A 111 -10.37 8.25 -12.34
C ALA A 111 -11.86 8.13 -12.68
N GLU A 112 -12.18 7.10 -13.43
CA GLU A 112 -13.55 6.67 -13.72
C GLU A 112 -13.76 5.27 -13.17
N CYS A 113 -14.96 4.99 -12.68
CA CYS A 113 -15.29 3.66 -12.22
C CYS A 113 -15.43 2.68 -13.39
N THR A 114 -14.97 1.46 -13.19
CA THR A 114 -15.01 0.40 -14.20
C THR A 114 -15.91 -0.76 -13.82
N GLU A 115 -16.35 -0.86 -12.56
CA GLU A 115 -17.24 -1.91 -12.08
C GLU A 115 -18.71 -1.63 -12.39
N GLU A 116 -19.48 -2.68 -12.72
CA GLU A 116 -20.86 -2.60 -13.22
C GLU A 116 -21.82 -1.89 -12.26
N TYR A 117 -21.60 -2.03 -10.95
CA TYR A 117 -22.48 -1.46 -9.91
C TYR A 117 -21.88 -0.25 -9.21
N ALA A 118 -20.84 0.31 -9.78
CA ALA A 118 -20.19 1.49 -9.21
C ALA A 118 -21.17 2.67 -9.13
N GLN A 119 -21.08 3.41 -8.05
CA GLN A 119 -21.88 4.61 -7.83
C GLN A 119 -21.11 5.84 -8.33
N PRO A 120 -21.78 6.90 -8.73
CA PRO A 120 -21.12 8.19 -8.99
C PRO A 120 -20.42 8.72 -7.73
N ALA A 121 -19.36 9.52 -7.91
CA ALA A 121 -18.67 10.18 -6.82
C ALA A 121 -19.66 11.05 -6.00
N ALA A 122 -19.67 10.87 -4.69
CA ALA A 122 -20.54 11.60 -3.78
C ALA A 122 -20.12 13.06 -3.61
N ASN A 123 -18.79 13.33 -3.70
CA ASN A 123 -18.21 14.66 -3.59
C ASN A 123 -18.00 15.32 -4.95
N GLY A 124 -18.08 14.59 -6.06
CA GLY A 124 -18.02 15.12 -7.42
C GLY A 124 -17.05 14.42 -8.35
N HIS A 125 -15.89 14.01 -7.87
CA HIS A 125 -14.84 13.40 -8.70
C HIS A 125 -14.15 12.25 -8.00
N TYR A 126 -13.68 11.27 -8.77
CA TYR A 126 -12.73 10.29 -8.28
C TYR A 126 -11.31 10.69 -8.63
N LEU A 127 -10.42 10.54 -7.66
CA LEU A 127 -8.99 10.76 -7.79
C LEU A 127 -8.26 9.48 -7.40
N ALA A 128 -7.50 8.90 -8.33
CA ALA A 128 -6.70 7.71 -8.11
C ALA A 128 -5.28 8.10 -7.70
N ILE A 129 -4.79 7.51 -6.62
CA ILE A 129 -3.41 7.61 -6.15
C ILE A 129 -2.81 6.23 -6.31
N GLN A 130 -1.86 6.06 -7.23
CA GLN A 130 -1.09 4.82 -7.36
C GLN A 130 0.06 4.83 -6.37
N MET A 131 0.21 3.74 -5.62
CA MET A 131 1.27 3.60 -4.62
C MET A 131 1.99 2.26 -4.78
N ASP A 132 3.30 2.31 -4.57
CA ASP A 132 4.14 1.15 -4.29
C ASP A 132 4.58 1.21 -2.83
N VAL A 133 4.53 0.08 -2.14
CA VAL A 133 4.83 -0.02 -0.70
C VAL A 133 5.71 -1.24 -0.46
N ILE A 134 6.74 -1.06 0.36
CA ILE A 134 7.60 -2.13 0.87
C ILE A 134 7.66 -1.99 2.38
N THR A 135 7.37 -3.06 3.09
CA THR A 135 7.46 -3.09 4.56
C THR A 135 8.63 -3.98 4.99
N GLN A 136 9.29 -3.56 6.06
CA GLN A 136 10.38 -4.33 6.64
C GLN A 136 9.86 -5.36 7.66
N PRO A 137 10.58 -6.47 7.93
CA PRO A 137 10.17 -7.46 8.93
C PRO A 137 10.00 -6.88 10.34
N GLU A 138 10.70 -5.80 10.65
CA GLU A 138 10.66 -5.08 11.92
C GLU A 138 9.30 -4.39 12.17
N LEU A 139 8.50 -4.16 11.12
CA LEU A 139 7.14 -3.64 11.23
C LEU A 139 6.26 -4.45 12.19
N LYS A 140 6.59 -5.75 12.41
CA LYS A 140 5.85 -6.62 13.35
C LYS A 140 5.79 -6.07 14.78
N ASP A 141 6.80 -5.27 15.17
CA ASP A 141 6.92 -4.68 16.51
C ASP A 141 6.48 -3.21 16.55
N GLU A 142 6.13 -2.65 15.38
CA GLU A 142 5.74 -1.26 15.17
C GLU A 142 4.28 -1.17 14.68
N PHE A 143 3.63 -0.04 14.91
CA PHE A 143 2.35 0.34 14.29
C PHE A 143 1.28 -0.76 14.25
N SER A 144 1.20 -1.58 15.31
CA SER A 144 0.32 -2.78 15.38
C SER A 144 0.63 -3.85 14.32
N GLY A 145 1.85 -3.85 13.77
CA GLY A 145 2.32 -4.84 12.82
C GLY A 145 1.75 -4.71 11.40
N SER A 146 1.23 -3.54 11.03
CA SER A 146 0.65 -3.35 9.69
C SER A 146 0.69 -1.90 9.24
N PHE A 147 0.87 -1.71 7.95
CA PHE A 147 0.69 -0.43 7.29
C PHE A 147 -0.70 -0.33 6.66
N TYR A 148 -1.34 0.82 6.82
CA TYR A 148 -2.65 1.16 6.27
C TYR A 148 -2.54 2.47 5.51
N ALA A 149 -2.93 2.48 4.24
CA ALA A 149 -2.94 3.68 3.39
C ALA A 149 -4.25 3.80 2.61
N ASP A 150 -5.37 3.56 3.29
CA ASP A 150 -6.70 3.73 2.70
C ASP A 150 -7.09 5.21 2.57
N ALA A 151 -8.23 5.49 1.95
CA ALA A 151 -8.73 6.85 1.77
C ALA A 151 -8.92 7.64 3.08
N GLY A 152 -9.04 6.96 4.22
CA GLY A 152 -9.19 7.59 5.53
C GLY A 152 -7.89 8.17 6.09
N THR A 153 -6.74 7.75 5.60
CA THR A 153 -5.43 8.28 6.00
C THR A 153 -5.03 9.55 5.25
N TRP A 154 -5.79 9.91 4.23
CA TRP A 154 -5.55 11.09 3.39
C TRP A 154 -6.39 12.28 3.82
N LYS A 155 -5.84 13.46 3.58
CA LYS A 155 -6.50 14.74 3.74
C LYS A 155 -6.34 15.54 2.43
N LEU A 156 -7.41 16.25 2.04
CA LEU A 156 -7.37 17.19 0.93
C LEU A 156 -7.36 18.62 1.47
N ILE A 157 -6.43 19.42 1.02
CA ILE A 157 -6.39 20.87 1.17
C ILE A 157 -6.72 21.46 -0.21
N GLN A 158 -7.85 22.13 -0.30
CA GLN A 158 -8.34 22.72 -1.55
C GLN A 158 -7.42 23.86 -2.02
N ALA A 159 -7.54 24.25 -3.27
CA ALA A 159 -6.69 25.29 -3.86
C ALA A 159 -6.74 26.65 -3.13
N ASP A 160 -7.84 26.95 -2.44
CA ASP A 160 -7.99 28.15 -1.60
C ASP A 160 -7.33 28.04 -0.21
N GLY A 161 -6.71 26.89 0.10
CA GLY A 161 -6.09 26.59 1.39
C GLY A 161 -7.03 26.00 2.43
N THR A 162 -8.31 25.83 2.13
CA THR A 162 -9.29 25.26 3.05
C THR A 162 -9.15 23.74 3.12
N THR A 163 -9.09 23.19 4.32
CA THR A 163 -9.13 21.72 4.48
C THR A 163 -10.55 21.21 4.19
N PHE A 164 -10.65 20.26 3.28
CA PHE A 164 -11.91 19.55 3.04
C PHE A 164 -12.27 18.69 4.25
N ASN A 165 -13.44 18.90 4.80
CA ASN A 165 -13.92 18.22 6.02
C ASN A 165 -14.95 17.11 5.75
N GLY A 166 -15.19 16.76 4.47
CA GLY A 166 -15.97 15.60 4.07
C GLY A 166 -15.18 14.29 4.12
N MET A 167 -15.85 13.20 3.82
CA MET A 167 -15.23 11.87 3.76
C MET A 167 -14.64 11.62 2.37
N LEU A 168 -13.32 11.40 2.28
CA LEU A 168 -12.63 11.13 1.03
C LEU A 168 -12.87 9.70 0.49
N TYR A 169 -13.44 8.81 1.28
CA TYR A 169 -13.82 7.49 0.78
C TYR A 169 -15.20 7.46 0.08
N GLY A 170 -16.11 8.36 0.38
CA GLY A 170 -17.39 8.54 -0.31
C GLY A 170 -17.99 7.27 -0.90
N ASN A 171 -18.18 7.24 -2.22
CA ASN A 171 -18.64 6.10 -2.99
C ASN A 171 -17.48 5.33 -3.68
N SER A 172 -16.23 5.46 -3.22
CA SER A 172 -15.07 4.83 -3.87
C SER A 172 -15.09 3.29 -3.82
N TYR A 173 -15.81 2.72 -2.87
CA TYR A 173 -15.97 1.26 -2.76
C TYR A 173 -16.72 0.69 -3.99
N GLY A 174 -16.14 -0.37 -4.59
CA GLY A 174 -16.73 -1.01 -5.77
C GLY A 174 -16.64 -0.18 -7.05
N CYS A 175 -15.80 0.85 -7.08
CA CYS A 175 -15.53 1.65 -8.27
C CYS A 175 -14.49 0.99 -9.18
N LEU A 176 -13.46 0.40 -8.59
CA LEU A 176 -12.39 -0.32 -9.27
C LEU A 176 -12.40 -1.81 -8.85
N PRO A 177 -11.86 -2.72 -9.69
CA PRO A 177 -11.69 -4.11 -9.32
C PRO A 177 -10.79 -4.23 -8.07
N GLU A 178 -11.10 -5.19 -7.18
CA GLU A 178 -10.33 -5.42 -5.95
C GLU A 178 -8.84 -5.66 -6.22
N THR A 179 -8.50 -6.24 -7.37
CA THR A 179 -7.11 -6.48 -7.77
C THR A 179 -6.34 -5.22 -8.17
N ALA A 180 -7.02 -4.10 -8.37
CA ALA A 180 -6.41 -2.81 -8.68
C ALA A 180 -6.25 -1.93 -7.43
N ILE A 181 -6.93 -2.26 -6.34
CA ILE A 181 -6.89 -1.50 -5.08
C ILE A 181 -5.67 -1.91 -4.27
N LEU A 182 -5.02 -0.93 -3.64
CA LEU A 182 -3.97 -1.19 -2.67
C LEU A 182 -4.54 -2.02 -1.51
N PRO A 183 -3.88 -3.12 -1.08
CA PRO A 183 -4.33 -3.89 0.07
C PRO A 183 -4.56 -3.01 1.30
N GLN A 184 -5.69 -3.20 1.98
CA GLN A 184 -6.05 -2.39 3.15
C GLN A 184 -5.07 -2.54 4.31
N SER A 185 -4.38 -3.68 4.38
CA SER A 185 -3.40 -3.98 5.41
C SER A 185 -2.21 -4.67 4.75
N ILE A 186 -1.03 -4.09 4.92
CA ILE A 186 0.23 -4.63 4.42
C ILE A 186 1.06 -5.01 5.64
N GLY A 187 1.35 -6.31 5.76
CA GLY A 187 2.05 -6.89 6.91
C GLY A 187 3.56 -6.75 6.84
N PRO A 188 4.31 -7.26 7.83
CA PRO A 188 5.76 -7.15 7.89
C PRO A 188 6.45 -7.97 6.78
N GLY A 189 7.42 -7.36 6.08
CA GLY A 189 8.20 -8.01 5.03
C GLY A 189 7.41 -8.22 3.74
N GLU A 190 6.35 -7.46 3.50
CA GLU A 190 5.52 -7.53 2.31
C GLU A 190 5.84 -6.41 1.32
N THR A 191 5.50 -6.66 0.06
CA THR A 191 5.50 -5.65 -1.00
C THR A 191 4.12 -5.61 -1.62
N ALA A 192 3.59 -4.42 -1.81
CA ALA A 192 2.28 -4.20 -2.39
C ALA A 192 2.30 -3.03 -3.37
N SER A 193 1.51 -3.12 -4.42
CA SER A 193 1.23 -2.02 -5.35
C SER A 193 -0.26 -1.95 -5.61
N GLY A 194 -0.79 -0.75 -5.75
CA GLY A 194 -2.22 -0.59 -6.03
C GLY A 194 -2.69 0.85 -5.93
N THR A 195 -4.00 1.02 -6.08
CA THR A 195 -4.67 2.31 -6.09
C THR A 195 -5.35 2.59 -4.76
N VAL A 196 -5.11 3.75 -4.19
CA VAL A 196 -6.01 4.37 -3.22
C VAL A 196 -6.94 5.30 -3.99
N LEU A 197 -8.24 5.03 -3.95
CA LEU A 197 -9.23 5.83 -4.66
C LEU A 197 -9.92 6.79 -3.71
N LEU A 198 -9.82 8.08 -3.98
CA LEU A 198 -10.47 9.14 -3.22
C LEU A 198 -11.70 9.68 -3.97
N ASP A 199 -12.72 10.06 -3.20
CA ASP A 199 -13.90 10.79 -3.66
C ASP A 199 -13.75 12.25 -3.21
N VAL A 200 -13.47 13.16 -4.15
CA VAL A 200 -13.02 14.53 -3.90
C VAL A 200 -13.95 15.58 -4.49
N PRO A 201 -14.07 16.79 -3.90
CA PRO A 201 -14.90 17.86 -4.44
C PRO A 201 -14.27 18.57 -5.64
N ALA A 202 -12.95 18.48 -5.80
CA ALA A 202 -12.20 19.12 -6.88
C ALA A 202 -10.94 18.30 -7.22
N LEU A 203 -10.45 18.45 -8.45
CA LEU A 203 -9.24 17.80 -8.95
C LEU A 203 -8.00 18.70 -8.86
N GLU A 204 -8.01 19.65 -7.94
CA GLU A 204 -6.92 20.57 -7.67
C GLU A 204 -6.75 20.77 -6.17
N GLY A 205 -5.54 21.07 -5.73
CA GLY A 205 -5.20 21.25 -4.32
C GLY A 205 -3.99 20.45 -3.89
N THR A 206 -3.89 20.17 -2.59
CA THR A 206 -2.80 19.42 -1.99
C THR A 206 -3.35 18.19 -1.24
N LEU A 207 -2.85 17.03 -1.58
CA LEU A 207 -3.09 15.81 -0.81
C LEU A 207 -2.05 15.68 0.30
N VAL A 208 -2.49 15.29 1.47
CA VAL A 208 -1.62 15.01 2.61
C VAL A 208 -1.89 13.59 3.09
N LEU A 209 -0.86 12.76 3.11
CA LEU A 209 -0.84 11.48 3.80
C LEU A 209 -0.28 11.70 5.19
N SER A 210 -1.04 11.37 6.22
CA SER A 210 -0.63 11.48 7.62
C SER A 210 -0.68 10.11 8.26
N TYR A 211 0.43 9.65 8.82
CA TYR A 211 0.49 8.34 9.45
C TYR A 211 0.69 8.47 10.95
N LEU A 212 -0.30 8.04 11.73
CA LEU A 212 -0.33 8.02 13.20
C LEU A 212 0.07 9.35 13.90
N GLY A 213 0.07 10.46 13.15
CA GLY A 213 0.38 11.78 13.68
C GLY A 213 1.87 12.08 13.87
N GLU A 214 2.76 11.19 13.45
CA GLU A 214 4.21 11.34 13.58
C GLU A 214 4.80 12.08 12.38
N ASP A 215 4.53 11.60 11.18
CA ASP A 215 5.03 12.16 9.92
C ASP A 215 3.88 12.43 8.96
N ALA A 216 4.03 13.43 8.11
CA ALA A 216 3.09 13.72 7.05
C ALA A 216 3.82 14.17 5.77
N TRP A 217 3.34 13.68 4.67
CA TRP A 217 3.84 13.99 3.33
C TRP A 217 2.75 14.65 2.52
N GLU A 218 3.14 15.56 1.63
CA GLU A 218 2.16 16.24 0.78
C GLU A 218 2.58 16.28 -0.67
N TRP A 219 1.60 16.14 -1.55
CA TRP A 219 1.72 16.23 -3.00
C TRP A 219 0.74 17.25 -3.53
N VAL A 220 1.18 18.06 -4.47
CA VAL A 220 0.27 18.91 -5.26
C VAL A 220 -0.43 18.02 -6.28
N ILE A 221 -1.76 18.15 -6.42
CA ILE A 221 -2.53 17.45 -7.46
C ILE A 221 -2.14 18.09 -8.81
N PRO A 222 -1.62 17.31 -9.79
CA PRO A 222 -1.09 17.82 -11.06
C PRO A 222 -2.17 18.38 -12.00
#